data_a6132e164f89080cf3108b6d03b2411a
#
_entry.id   a6132e164f89080cf3108b6d03b2411a
#
_cell.length_a   1.000
_cell.length_b   1.000
_cell.length_c   1.000
_cell.angle_alpha   90.00
_cell.angle_beta   90.00
_cell.angle_gamma   90.00
#
_symmetry.space_group_name_H-M   'P 1'
#
loop_
_entity.id
_entity.type
_entity.pdbx_description
1 polymer ?
#
loop_
_entity_poly.entity_id
_entity_poly.type
_entity_poly.pdbx_seq_one_letter_code
_entity_poly.pdbx_strand_id
1 'polypeptide(L)' 'MGEILEKIRKVGYYHNGKKEFPKILLQGEYLREAGFEVGGYYKVRLSYGKVEIEKV' A
#
# COMPACT_ATOMS: atom_id res chain seq x y z
N MET A 1 -0.49 -20.91 0.79
CA MET A 1 0.62 -20.37 1.35
C MET A 1 1.33 -19.40 0.46
N GLY A 2 1.47 -18.27 0.83
CA GLY A 2 2.03 -17.25 0.00
C GLY A 2 3.54 -17.14 0.14
N GLU A 3 4.13 -16.59 -0.86
CA GLU A 3 5.52 -16.21 -0.80
C GLU A 3 5.59 -14.79 -0.27
N ILE A 4 6.68 -14.48 0.39
CA ILE A 4 6.93 -13.12 0.83
C ILE A 4 7.64 -12.40 -0.29
N LEU A 5 7.03 -11.32 -0.74
CA LEU A 5 7.60 -10.49 -1.78
C LEU A 5 7.97 -9.15 -1.17
N GLU A 6 9.24 -8.81 -1.29
CA GLU A 6 9.71 -7.54 -0.75
C GLU A 6 10.16 -6.65 -1.89
N LYS A 7 9.78 -5.39 -1.81
CA LYS A 7 10.14 -4.39 -2.80
C LYS A 7 10.59 -3.13 -2.10
N ILE A 8 11.58 -2.49 -2.67
CA ILE A 8 12.03 -1.20 -2.17
C ILE A 8 11.57 -0.17 -3.18
N ARG A 9 10.75 0.76 -2.74
CA ARG A 9 10.18 1.78 -3.61
C ARG A 9 10.38 3.13 -2.99
N LYS A 10 10.36 4.13 -3.83
CA LYS A 10 10.54 5.50 -3.39
C LYS A 10 9.18 6.08 -3.03
N VAL A 11 9.14 6.84 -1.92
CA VAL A 11 7.93 7.55 -1.55
C VAL A 11 7.72 8.65 -2.58
N GLY A 12 6.53 8.64 -3.19
CA GLY A 12 6.17 9.67 -4.15
C GLY A 12 5.49 10.83 -3.46
N TYR A 13 4.79 11.63 -4.22
CA TYR A 13 4.12 12.79 -3.67
C TYR A 13 2.88 13.12 -4.49
N TYR A 14 2.01 13.92 -3.89
CA TYR A 14 0.91 14.53 -4.61
C TYR A 14 0.68 15.92 -4.04
N HIS A 15 0.05 16.76 -4.82
CA HIS A 15 -0.23 18.14 -4.41
C HIS A 15 -1.69 18.31 -4.06
N ASN A 16 -1.92 19.09 -3.00
CA ASN A 16 -3.27 19.50 -2.65
C ASN A 16 -3.18 20.99 -2.38
N GLY A 17 -3.58 21.78 -3.37
CA GLY A 17 -3.36 23.20 -3.33
C GLY A 17 -1.89 23.51 -3.51
N LYS A 18 -1.31 24.25 -2.59
CA LYS A 18 0.11 24.61 -2.66
C LYS A 18 0.98 23.69 -1.81
N LYS A 19 0.37 22.67 -1.19
CA LYS A 19 1.13 21.78 -0.31
C LYS A 19 1.43 20.48 -1.00
N GLU A 20 2.57 19.90 -0.64
CA GLU A 20 3.03 18.64 -1.17
C GLU A 20 2.94 17.60 -0.05
N PHE A 21 2.36 16.45 -0.38
CA PHE A 21 2.17 15.38 0.59
C PHE A 21 2.81 14.10 0.10
N PRO A 22 3.31 13.28 1.01
CA PRO A 22 3.88 11.99 0.61
C PRO A 22 2.79 11.04 0.15
N LYS A 23 3.16 10.14 -0.78
CA LYS A 23 2.24 9.18 -1.34
C LYS A 23 2.95 7.86 -1.51
N ILE A 24 2.28 6.78 -1.09
CA ILE A 24 2.73 5.42 -1.33
C ILE A 24 1.68 4.76 -2.19
N LEU A 25 2.09 4.26 -3.34
CA LEU A 25 1.19 3.64 -4.28
C LEU A 25 1.50 2.15 -4.40
N LEU A 26 0.48 1.34 -4.19
CA LEU A 26 0.59 -0.10 -4.36
C LEU A 26 -0.46 -0.54 -5.37
N GLN A 27 -0.02 -1.15 -6.45
CA GLN A 27 -0.95 -1.71 -7.43
C GLN A 27 -0.22 -2.75 -8.25
N GLY A 28 -0.97 -3.73 -8.70
CA GLY A 28 -0.39 -4.76 -9.53
C GLY A 28 -0.95 -6.13 -9.20
N GLU A 29 -0.57 -7.10 -10.03
CA GLU A 29 -1.04 -8.46 -9.90
C GLU A 29 -0.62 -9.08 -8.58
N TYR A 30 0.48 -8.63 -8.02
CA TYR A 30 0.96 -9.19 -6.77
C TYR A 30 0.00 -8.98 -5.61
N LEU A 31 -0.87 -7.96 -5.69
CA LEU A 31 -1.88 -7.77 -4.67
C LEU A 31 -2.93 -8.87 -4.70
N ARG A 32 -3.31 -9.29 -5.91
CA ARG A 32 -4.25 -10.39 -6.04
C ARG A 32 -3.64 -11.68 -5.51
N GLU A 33 -2.37 -11.91 -5.80
CA GLU A 33 -1.68 -13.10 -5.32
C GLU A 33 -1.57 -13.12 -3.80
N ALA A 34 -1.58 -11.95 -3.18
CA ALA A 34 -1.55 -11.84 -1.73
C ALA A 34 -2.96 -11.89 -1.11
N GLY A 35 -3.99 -12.08 -1.93
CA GLY A 35 -5.35 -12.26 -1.43
C GLY A 35 -6.21 -11.02 -1.46
N PHE A 36 -5.73 -9.93 -2.04
CA PHE A 36 -6.50 -8.69 -2.13
C PHE A 36 -7.23 -8.66 -3.46
N GLU A 37 -8.54 -8.63 -3.41
CA GLU A 37 -9.37 -8.68 -4.61
C GLU A 37 -10.11 -7.39 -4.80
N VAL A 38 -10.42 -7.10 -6.06
CA VAL A 38 -11.19 -5.91 -6.41
C VAL A 38 -12.53 -5.96 -5.68
N GLY A 39 -12.87 -4.85 -5.02
CA GLY A 39 -14.12 -4.78 -4.28
C GLY A 39 -14.04 -5.26 -2.85
N GLY A 40 -12.95 -5.90 -2.48
CA GLY A 40 -12.77 -6.33 -1.11
C GLY A 40 -12.39 -5.16 -0.21
N TYR A 41 -12.31 -5.44 1.07
CA TYR A 41 -11.97 -4.42 2.05
C TYR A 41 -10.64 -4.75 2.70
N TYR A 42 -9.94 -3.73 3.10
CA TYR A 42 -8.70 -3.91 3.84
C TYR A 42 -8.63 -2.86 4.94
N LYS A 43 -7.78 -3.14 5.90
CA LYS A 43 -7.58 -2.23 7.01
C LYS A 43 -6.12 -1.77 6.98
N VAL A 44 -5.90 -0.51 7.29
CA VAL A 44 -4.58 0.10 7.27
C VAL A 44 -4.22 0.50 8.69
N ARG A 45 -3.04 0.11 9.11
CA ARG A 45 -2.53 0.47 10.42
C ARG A 45 -1.25 1.26 10.23
N LEU A 46 -1.23 2.47 10.75
CA LEU A 46 -0.11 3.37 10.57
C LEU A 46 0.62 3.60 11.88
N SER A 47 1.93 3.52 11.82
CA SER A 47 2.78 3.89 12.94
C SER A 47 4.04 4.51 12.36
N TYR A 48 4.85 5.12 13.20
CA TYR A 48 6.03 5.80 12.69
C TYR A 48 6.94 4.82 11.95
N GLY A 49 7.20 5.13 10.67
CA GLY A 49 8.07 4.31 9.85
C GLY A 49 7.49 2.99 9.38
N LYS A 50 6.18 2.75 9.63
CA LYS A 50 5.60 1.47 9.29
C LYS A 50 4.13 1.61 8.89
N VAL A 51 3.76 0.93 7.82
CA VAL A 51 2.38 0.86 7.37
C VAL A 51 2.05 -0.62 7.19
N GLU A 52 0.98 -1.06 7.85
CA GLU A 52 0.52 -2.44 7.73
C GLU A 52 -0.85 -2.44 7.07
N ILE A 53 -1.01 -3.32 6.10
CA ILE A 53 -2.25 -3.47 5.37
C ILE A 53 -2.68 -4.92 5.48
N GLU A 54 -3.89 -5.13 5.96
CA GLU A 54 -4.41 -6.47 6.16
C GLU A 54 -5.75 -6.61 5.48
N LYS A 55 -5.96 -7.77 4.90
CA LYS A 55 -7.25 -8.12 4.33
C LYS A 55 -8.27 -8.31 5.45
N VAL A 56 -9.45 -7.76 5.26
CA VAL A 56 -10.54 -7.92 6.22
C VAL A 56 -11.34 -9.18 5.90
#